data_890cfd22b137d51a30e27638a095c63b
#
_entry.id   890cfd22b137d51a30e27638a095c63b
#
_cell.length_a   1.000
_cell.length_b   1.000
_cell.length_c   1.000
_cell.angle_alpha   90.00
_cell.angle_beta   90.00
_cell.angle_gamma   90.00
#
_symmetry.space_group_name_H-M   'P 1'
#
loop_
_entity.id
_entity.type
_entity.pdbx_description
1 polymer ?
#
loop_
_entity_poly.entity_id
_entity_poly.type
_entity_poly.pdbx_seq_one_letter_code
_entity_poly.pdbx_strand_id
1 'polypeptide(L)'
;MIRRSTEAPMPDYLFATTPLLDVAYLEWNPEGARTAVLLHGWPDSPACWSAVAPALADAGYRVLAPALRGFAPTRFRCAATPRSGQLAALGRDLLDFVDALRLESPVLVGHDWGARAAANACGLRERAASHLAMLSVGYGTNDPNQPLSLLQARNYWYHWFMATPRGERAVRDDRRAFARTMWDTWAPAGWYAPQDFDEAANAFDGPDWADVVLHSYRHRWGFASGDAAYADDEARLNPAPVLAVPTLVLHGGADTCNHPDSSASRERFFAGRYERVVLDGVGHFPQREAAARVAGAIVAFCSDADA
;
A
#
# COMPACT_ATOMS: atom_id res chain seq x y z
N MET A 1 -26.53 -16.55 -0.73
CA MET A 1 -26.51 -16.19 -2.17
C MET A 1 -26.41 -14.67 -2.23
N ILE A 2 -25.20 -14.14 -2.23
CA ILE A 2 -24.93 -12.68 -2.28
C ILE A 2 -25.16 -12.27 -3.73
N ARG A 3 -26.15 -11.42 -3.98
CA ARG A 3 -26.35 -10.81 -5.30
C ARG A 3 -25.12 -9.92 -5.57
N ARG A 4 -24.32 -10.28 -6.59
CA ARG A 4 -23.38 -9.34 -7.18
C ARG A 4 -24.22 -8.18 -7.71
N SER A 5 -24.03 -6.98 -7.17
CA SER A 5 -24.40 -5.74 -7.86
C SER A 5 -23.66 -5.78 -9.22
N THR A 6 -24.25 -5.23 -10.27
CA THR A 6 -23.60 -5.03 -11.57
C THR A 6 -22.42 -4.09 -11.34
N GLU A 7 -21.26 -4.65 -10.99
CA GLU A 7 -20.02 -3.89 -10.88
C GLU A 7 -19.71 -3.31 -12.25
N ALA A 8 -19.42 -2.02 -12.28
CA ALA A 8 -18.91 -1.38 -13.48
C ALA A 8 -17.60 -2.09 -13.89
N PRO A 9 -17.37 -2.27 -15.21
CA PRO A 9 -16.15 -2.91 -15.67
C PRO A 9 -14.93 -2.13 -15.15
N MET A 10 -13.85 -2.86 -14.82
CA MET A 10 -12.58 -2.25 -14.44
C MET A 10 -12.09 -1.36 -15.59
N PRO A 11 -11.57 -0.14 -15.27
CA PRO A 11 -10.94 0.70 -16.29
C PRO A 11 -9.73 0.01 -16.93
N ASP A 12 -9.37 0.44 -18.12
CA ASP A 12 -8.10 0.07 -18.74
C ASP A 12 -6.93 0.78 -18.06
N TYR A 13 -5.76 0.18 -18.12
CA TYR A 13 -4.54 0.80 -17.60
C TYR A 13 -4.10 1.99 -18.46
N LEU A 14 -3.90 3.12 -17.81
CA LEU A 14 -3.19 4.28 -18.31
C LEU A 14 -1.73 4.26 -17.83
N PHE A 15 -0.85 5.09 -18.41
CA PHE A 15 0.55 5.13 -18.03
C PHE A 15 1.02 6.56 -17.77
N ALA A 16 1.75 6.75 -16.66
CA ALA A 16 2.47 7.96 -16.33
C ALA A 16 3.97 7.69 -16.37
N THR A 17 4.71 8.49 -17.16
CA THR A 17 6.16 8.38 -17.22
C THR A 17 6.80 9.21 -16.11
N THR A 18 7.53 8.55 -15.22
CA THR A 18 8.32 9.16 -14.14
C THR A 18 9.82 9.06 -14.46
N PRO A 19 10.72 9.62 -13.66
CA PRO A 19 12.15 9.47 -13.90
C PRO A 19 12.64 8.02 -14.04
N LEU A 20 12.10 7.08 -13.22
CA LEU A 20 12.55 5.70 -13.17
C LEU A 20 11.56 4.69 -13.76
N LEU A 21 10.28 4.99 -13.77
CA LEU A 21 9.20 4.05 -14.09
C LEU A 21 8.26 4.60 -15.17
N ASP A 22 7.73 3.69 -15.98
CA ASP A 22 6.44 3.89 -16.62
C ASP A 22 5.39 3.26 -15.70
N VAL A 23 4.72 4.10 -14.92
CA VAL A 23 3.76 3.68 -13.90
C VAL A 23 2.40 3.44 -14.53
N ALA A 24 1.93 2.20 -14.50
CA ALA A 24 0.58 1.86 -14.91
C ALA A 24 -0.41 2.23 -13.80
N TYR A 25 -1.57 2.76 -14.15
CA TYR A 25 -2.61 3.10 -13.17
C TYR A 25 -4.01 2.95 -13.76
N LEU A 26 -4.97 2.67 -12.88
CA LEU A 26 -6.39 2.69 -13.19
C LEU A 26 -6.96 4.05 -12.83
N GLU A 27 -7.98 4.53 -13.57
CA GLU A 27 -8.60 5.83 -13.33
C GLU A 27 -10.12 5.74 -13.34
N TRP A 28 -10.77 6.34 -12.34
CA TRP A 28 -12.20 6.53 -12.25
C TRP A 28 -12.52 8.02 -12.15
N ASN A 29 -13.62 8.44 -12.76
CA ASN A 29 -14.12 9.81 -12.74
C ASN A 29 -13.03 10.86 -13.07
N PRO A 30 -12.49 10.89 -14.30
CA PRO A 30 -11.39 11.79 -14.67
C PRO A 30 -11.72 13.29 -14.50
N GLU A 31 -12.98 13.66 -14.45
CA GLU A 31 -13.45 15.04 -14.27
C GLU A 31 -13.70 15.41 -12.79
N GLY A 32 -13.37 14.54 -11.85
CA GLY A 32 -13.56 14.79 -10.43
C GLY A 32 -12.77 16.01 -9.95
N ALA A 33 -13.42 16.85 -9.15
CA ALA A 33 -12.84 18.13 -8.69
C ALA A 33 -11.68 17.97 -7.69
N ARG A 34 -11.62 16.86 -6.98
CA ARG A 34 -10.58 16.53 -5.98
C ARG A 34 -9.93 15.21 -6.42
N THR A 35 -8.66 15.03 -6.16
CA THR A 35 -7.97 13.79 -6.55
C THR A 35 -7.69 12.91 -5.34
N ALA A 36 -7.93 11.60 -5.49
CA ALA A 36 -7.50 10.56 -4.56
C ALA A 36 -6.56 9.58 -5.26
N VAL A 37 -5.42 9.25 -4.65
CA VAL A 37 -4.47 8.25 -5.12
C VAL A 37 -4.51 7.07 -4.17
N LEU A 38 -4.86 5.88 -4.70
CA LEU A 38 -5.09 4.66 -3.95
C LEU A 38 -3.95 3.65 -4.22
N LEU A 39 -3.12 3.39 -3.22
CA LEU A 39 -1.94 2.53 -3.35
C LEU A 39 -2.20 1.16 -2.73
N HIS A 40 -2.04 0.12 -3.54
CA HIS A 40 -2.16 -1.26 -3.08
C HIS A 40 -0.95 -1.69 -2.23
N GLY A 41 -1.07 -2.83 -1.55
CA GLY A 41 0.00 -3.47 -0.80
C GLY A 41 0.57 -4.73 -1.45
N TRP A 42 1.44 -5.41 -0.74
CA TRP A 42 1.91 -6.74 -1.09
C TRP A 42 1.14 -7.80 -0.26
N PRO A 43 0.71 -8.91 -0.86
CA PRO A 43 0.73 -9.25 -2.28
C PRO A 43 -0.63 -8.98 -2.94
N ASP A 44 -0.83 -7.80 -3.46
CA ASP A 44 -2.08 -7.38 -4.11
C ASP A 44 -1.78 -6.56 -5.38
N SER A 45 -2.78 -5.93 -5.99
CA SER A 45 -2.68 -5.12 -7.20
C SER A 45 -3.63 -3.93 -7.14
N PRO A 46 -3.58 -2.99 -8.11
CA PRO A 46 -4.56 -1.88 -8.19
C PRO A 46 -6.02 -2.33 -8.20
N ALA A 47 -6.30 -3.56 -8.66
CA ALA A 47 -7.64 -4.14 -8.66
C ALA A 47 -8.27 -4.26 -7.26
N CYS A 48 -7.47 -4.23 -6.20
CA CYS A 48 -7.98 -4.24 -4.81
C CYS A 48 -8.90 -3.05 -4.49
N TRP A 49 -8.85 -2.01 -5.29
CA TRP A 49 -9.63 -0.79 -5.11
C TRP A 49 -10.94 -0.77 -5.91
N SER A 50 -11.23 -1.82 -6.71
CA SER A 50 -12.41 -1.89 -7.59
C SER A 50 -13.74 -1.64 -6.87
N ALA A 51 -13.86 -2.02 -5.60
CA ALA A 51 -15.06 -1.81 -4.80
C ALA A 51 -15.05 -0.49 -4.00
N VAL A 52 -13.88 0.13 -3.76
CA VAL A 52 -13.74 1.39 -3.03
C VAL A 52 -13.75 2.59 -3.98
N ALA A 53 -13.02 2.48 -5.12
CA ALA A 53 -12.84 3.58 -6.05
C ALA A 53 -14.15 4.16 -6.62
N PRO A 54 -15.16 3.35 -7.02
CA PRO A 54 -16.43 3.90 -7.48
C PRO A 54 -17.14 4.76 -6.43
N ALA A 55 -17.12 4.36 -5.15
CA ALA A 55 -17.75 5.12 -4.09
C ALA A 55 -17.06 6.49 -3.84
N LEU A 56 -15.73 6.55 -3.99
CA LEU A 56 -15.00 7.82 -3.95
C LEU A 56 -15.28 8.66 -5.21
N ALA A 57 -15.41 8.02 -6.38
CA ALA A 57 -15.80 8.70 -7.62
C ALA A 57 -17.19 9.31 -7.52
N ASP A 58 -18.16 8.60 -6.94
CA ASP A 58 -19.52 9.09 -6.67
C ASP A 58 -19.52 10.27 -5.67
N ALA A 59 -18.53 10.30 -4.76
CA ALA A 59 -18.30 11.43 -3.86
C ALA A 59 -17.54 12.60 -4.52
N GLY A 60 -17.33 12.57 -5.85
CA GLY A 60 -16.75 13.68 -6.62
C GLY A 60 -15.24 13.65 -6.76
N TYR A 61 -14.56 12.55 -6.36
CA TYR A 61 -13.13 12.42 -6.55
C TYR A 61 -12.77 11.88 -7.94
N ARG A 62 -11.73 12.43 -8.54
CA ARG A 62 -10.91 11.74 -9.53
C ARG A 62 -10.07 10.71 -8.80
N VAL A 63 -10.22 9.43 -9.10
CA VAL A 63 -9.55 8.35 -8.36
C VAL A 63 -8.52 7.68 -9.23
N LEU A 64 -7.28 7.62 -8.76
CA LEU A 64 -6.13 7.01 -9.44
C LEU A 64 -5.59 5.86 -8.60
N ALA A 65 -5.42 4.68 -9.19
CA ALA A 65 -4.84 3.53 -8.50
C ALA A 65 -3.59 3.03 -9.25
N PRO A 66 -2.37 3.52 -8.90
CA PRO A 66 -1.14 3.09 -9.54
C PRO A 66 -0.71 1.69 -9.08
N ALA A 67 -0.11 0.92 -10.01
CA ALA A 67 0.63 -0.29 -9.71
C ALA A 67 2.02 0.08 -9.21
N LEU A 68 2.40 -0.43 -8.04
CA LEU A 68 3.70 -0.16 -7.41
C LEU A 68 4.86 -0.73 -8.25
N ARG A 69 6.10 -0.24 -7.99
CA ARG A 69 7.31 -0.81 -8.61
C ARG A 69 7.36 -2.33 -8.44
N GLY A 70 7.77 -3.03 -9.49
CA GLY A 70 7.81 -4.49 -9.54
C GLY A 70 6.49 -5.16 -9.87
N PHE A 71 5.35 -4.48 -9.77
CA PHE A 71 4.04 -5.03 -10.10
C PHE A 71 3.63 -4.66 -11.53
N ALA A 72 3.34 -5.69 -12.35
CA ALA A 72 2.88 -5.46 -13.72
C ALA A 72 1.51 -4.75 -13.73
N PRO A 73 1.26 -3.89 -14.76
CA PRO A 73 2.12 -3.61 -15.91
C PRO A 73 3.10 -2.43 -15.73
N THR A 74 3.30 -1.91 -14.51
CA THR A 74 4.38 -0.94 -14.21
C THR A 74 5.74 -1.56 -14.53
N ARG A 75 6.64 -0.78 -15.13
CA ARG A 75 7.96 -1.25 -15.54
C ARG A 75 9.05 -0.21 -15.30
N PHE A 76 10.26 -0.69 -15.04
CA PHE A 76 11.44 0.16 -15.01
C PHE A 76 11.82 0.59 -16.42
N ARG A 77 12.12 1.89 -16.59
CA ARG A 77 12.51 2.48 -17.88
C ARG A 77 13.92 2.09 -18.30
N CYS A 78 14.76 1.74 -17.35
CA CYS A 78 16.13 1.33 -17.60
C CYS A 78 16.43 -0.02 -16.95
N ALA A 79 17.01 -0.94 -17.71
CA ALA A 79 17.39 -2.27 -17.21
C ALA A 79 18.46 -2.20 -16.11
N ALA A 80 19.31 -1.17 -16.13
CA ALA A 80 20.37 -0.97 -15.14
C ALA A 80 19.86 -0.37 -13.81
N THR A 81 18.60 0.12 -13.72
CA THR A 81 18.05 0.63 -12.47
C THR A 81 17.98 -0.51 -11.44
N PRO A 82 18.54 -0.36 -10.24
CA PRO A 82 18.42 -1.37 -9.19
C PRO A 82 16.94 -1.66 -8.84
N ARG A 83 16.62 -2.93 -8.64
CA ARG A 83 15.27 -3.38 -8.23
C ARG A 83 15.08 -3.20 -6.73
N SER A 84 15.38 -1.98 -6.27
CA SER A 84 15.21 -1.63 -4.86
C SER A 84 13.74 -1.69 -4.45
N GLY A 85 13.45 -2.43 -3.39
CA GLY A 85 12.16 -2.46 -2.70
C GLY A 85 12.18 -1.69 -1.38
N GLN A 86 13.14 -0.75 -1.19
CA GLN A 86 13.20 0.10 -0.01
C GLN A 86 11.91 0.88 0.17
N LEU A 87 11.50 1.07 1.42
CA LEU A 87 10.26 1.82 1.69
C LEU A 87 10.38 3.30 1.31
N ALA A 88 11.57 3.88 1.40
CA ALA A 88 11.83 5.22 0.88
C ALA A 88 11.66 5.29 -0.64
N ALA A 89 12.09 4.25 -1.36
CA ALA A 89 11.92 4.18 -2.81
C ALA A 89 10.45 4.16 -3.23
N LEU A 90 9.59 3.44 -2.49
CA LEU A 90 8.13 3.46 -2.73
C LEU A 90 7.52 4.84 -2.49
N GLY A 91 7.97 5.54 -1.44
CA GLY A 91 7.54 6.93 -1.17
C GLY A 91 7.98 7.90 -2.26
N ARG A 92 9.21 7.73 -2.78
CA ARG A 92 9.74 8.54 -3.88
C ARG A 92 8.99 8.30 -5.17
N ASP A 93 8.69 7.05 -5.52
CA ASP A 93 7.89 6.74 -6.71
C ASP A 93 6.50 7.40 -6.66
N LEU A 94 5.88 7.41 -5.48
CA LEU A 94 4.59 8.09 -5.32
C LEU A 94 4.73 9.60 -5.55
N LEU A 95 5.77 10.24 -5.01
CA LEU A 95 6.01 11.66 -5.25
C LEU A 95 6.27 11.94 -6.74
N ASP A 96 7.05 11.09 -7.40
CA ASP A 96 7.33 11.21 -8.84
C ASP A 96 6.05 11.00 -9.68
N PHE A 97 5.16 10.10 -9.27
CA PHE A 97 3.85 9.89 -9.91
C PHE A 97 2.94 11.11 -9.75
N VAL A 98 2.87 11.67 -8.53
CA VAL A 98 2.12 12.91 -8.24
C VAL A 98 2.62 14.07 -9.12
N ASP A 99 3.93 14.21 -9.25
CA ASP A 99 4.56 15.26 -10.08
C ASP A 99 4.31 15.02 -11.57
N ALA A 100 4.45 13.79 -12.06
CA ALA A 100 4.23 13.46 -13.48
C ALA A 100 2.80 13.78 -13.94
N LEU A 101 1.83 13.60 -13.07
CA LEU A 101 0.42 13.93 -13.34
C LEU A 101 0.02 15.33 -12.86
N ARG A 102 0.95 16.11 -12.28
CA ARG A 102 0.73 17.47 -11.75
C ARG A 102 -0.42 17.54 -10.76
N LEU A 103 -0.49 16.55 -9.85
CA LEU A 103 -1.55 16.51 -8.85
C LEU A 103 -1.24 17.48 -7.70
N GLU A 104 -2.21 18.31 -7.35
CA GLU A 104 -2.07 19.29 -6.26
C GLU A 104 -2.65 18.71 -4.97
N SER A 105 -1.78 18.37 -4.01
CA SER A 105 -2.13 17.87 -2.67
C SER A 105 -3.28 16.84 -2.67
N PRO A 106 -3.15 15.70 -3.38
CA PRO A 106 -4.21 14.70 -3.45
C PRO A 106 -4.51 14.09 -2.07
N VAL A 107 -5.66 13.47 -1.92
CA VAL A 107 -5.89 12.51 -0.82
C VAL A 107 -5.06 11.26 -1.13
N LEU A 108 -4.19 10.85 -0.22
CA LEU A 108 -3.43 9.61 -0.34
C LEU A 108 -4.07 8.53 0.51
N VAL A 109 -4.41 7.42 -0.12
CA VAL A 109 -4.94 6.23 0.54
C VAL A 109 -4.01 5.07 0.27
N GLY A 110 -3.55 4.37 1.28
CA GLY A 110 -2.66 3.23 1.06
C GLY A 110 -3.03 2.03 1.92
N HIS A 111 -2.84 0.85 1.36
CA HIS A 111 -2.91 -0.42 2.07
C HIS A 111 -1.52 -1.04 2.15
N ASP A 112 -1.12 -1.56 3.31
CA ASP A 112 0.15 -2.27 3.56
C ASP A 112 1.38 -1.52 3.00
N TRP A 113 2.08 -2.01 1.94
CA TRP A 113 3.18 -1.27 1.30
C TRP A 113 2.73 0.11 0.80
N GLY A 114 1.53 0.20 0.25
CA GLY A 114 0.95 1.46 -0.20
C GLY A 114 0.73 2.45 0.94
N ALA A 115 0.33 1.98 2.13
CA ALA A 115 0.21 2.83 3.31
C ALA A 115 1.58 3.36 3.77
N ARG A 116 2.61 2.52 3.70
CA ARG A 116 3.99 2.93 4.00
C ARG A 116 4.52 3.93 2.97
N ALA A 117 4.25 3.69 1.68
CA ALA A 117 4.62 4.61 0.59
C ALA A 117 3.96 5.98 0.77
N ALA A 118 2.65 6.02 1.07
CA ALA A 118 1.90 7.26 1.28
C ALA A 118 2.41 8.04 2.50
N ALA A 119 2.63 7.36 3.63
CA ALA A 119 3.17 7.98 4.83
C ALA A 119 4.60 8.50 4.61
N ASN A 120 5.45 7.73 3.92
CA ASN A 120 6.81 8.15 3.59
C ASN A 120 6.82 9.35 2.63
N ALA A 121 5.93 9.40 1.64
CA ALA A 121 5.78 10.57 0.77
C ALA A 121 5.44 11.83 1.59
N CYS A 122 4.52 11.72 2.57
CA CYS A 122 4.20 12.82 3.49
C CYS A 122 5.38 13.20 4.41
N GLY A 123 6.21 12.25 4.81
CA GLY A 123 7.43 12.51 5.58
C GLY A 123 8.56 13.14 4.77
N LEU A 124 8.60 12.88 3.45
CA LEU A 124 9.62 13.40 2.54
C LEU A 124 9.27 14.76 1.96
N ARG A 125 7.97 15.08 1.82
CA ARG A 125 7.51 16.33 1.22
C ARG A 125 6.38 16.93 2.06
N GLU A 126 6.59 18.15 2.51
CA GLU A 126 5.52 18.95 3.10
C GLU A 126 4.39 19.14 2.07
N ARG A 127 3.13 19.03 2.50
CA ARG A 127 1.95 19.13 1.63
C ARG A 127 1.93 18.14 0.45
N ALA A 128 2.57 16.98 0.60
CA ALA A 128 2.45 15.90 -0.39
C ALA A 128 0.99 15.43 -0.56
N ALA A 129 0.16 15.63 0.47
CA ALA A 129 -1.24 15.26 0.50
C ALA A 129 -2.08 16.26 1.30
N SER A 130 -3.36 16.37 0.96
CA SER A 130 -4.37 17.05 1.78
C SER A 130 -4.79 16.19 2.97
N HIS A 131 -4.93 14.88 2.75
CA HIS A 131 -5.30 13.87 3.75
C HIS A 131 -4.55 12.58 3.48
N LEU A 132 -4.32 11.79 4.53
CA LEU A 132 -3.71 10.48 4.47
C LEU A 132 -4.65 9.44 5.11
N ALA A 133 -4.96 8.36 4.39
CA ALA A 133 -5.62 7.19 4.95
C ALA A 133 -4.69 5.98 4.86
N MET A 134 -4.42 5.33 5.99
CA MET A 134 -3.53 4.17 6.10
C MET A 134 -4.34 2.94 6.51
N LEU A 135 -4.27 1.87 5.72
CA LEU A 135 -4.98 0.62 5.98
C LEU A 135 -3.99 -0.47 6.40
N SER A 136 -4.31 -1.16 7.52
CA SER A 136 -3.63 -2.36 8.03
C SER A 136 -2.14 -2.18 8.36
N VAL A 137 -1.70 -0.96 8.68
CA VAL A 137 -0.31 -0.64 9.05
C VAL A 137 -0.28 0.39 10.17
N GLY A 138 0.61 0.19 11.14
CA GLY A 138 1.01 1.22 12.09
C GLY A 138 2.15 2.08 11.56
N TYR A 139 2.05 3.41 11.70
CA TYR A 139 3.14 4.30 11.35
C TYR A 139 4.32 4.19 12.31
N GLY A 140 5.54 4.33 11.80
CA GLY A 140 6.77 4.23 12.59
C GLY A 140 7.13 2.80 13.03
N THR A 141 6.50 1.75 12.49
CA THR A 141 6.76 0.36 12.87
C THR A 141 8.00 -0.26 12.23
N ASN A 142 8.72 0.48 11.39
CA ASN A 142 9.97 0.01 10.75
C ASN A 142 11.24 0.42 11.52
N ASP A 143 11.11 1.15 12.63
CA ASP A 143 12.24 1.53 13.46
C ASP A 143 12.87 0.27 14.09
N PRO A 144 14.13 -0.07 13.76
CA PRO A 144 14.80 -1.27 14.26
C PRO A 144 15.00 -1.28 15.79
N ASN A 145 14.89 -0.11 16.43
CA ASN A 145 15.01 0.03 17.88
C ASN A 145 13.68 -0.22 18.62
N GLN A 146 12.57 -0.38 17.89
CA GLN A 146 11.29 -0.71 18.53
C GLN A 146 11.20 -2.20 18.82
N PRO A 147 10.71 -2.58 20.00
CA PRO A 147 10.53 -3.99 20.33
C PRO A 147 9.48 -4.61 19.42
N LEU A 148 9.78 -5.77 18.87
CA LEU A 148 8.88 -6.61 18.12
C LEU A 148 8.33 -7.70 19.05
N SER A 149 6.99 -7.79 19.20
CA SER A 149 6.40 -8.86 20.01
C SER A 149 6.63 -10.23 19.35
N LEU A 150 6.71 -11.30 20.14
CA LEU A 150 6.86 -12.66 19.61
C LEU A 150 5.67 -13.07 18.74
N LEU A 151 4.48 -12.57 19.05
CA LEU A 151 3.29 -12.76 18.20
C LEU A 151 3.50 -12.12 16.83
N GLN A 152 3.95 -10.87 16.78
CA GLN A 152 4.21 -10.18 15.52
C GLN A 152 5.39 -10.79 14.77
N ALA A 153 6.44 -11.22 15.46
CA ALA A 153 7.56 -11.95 14.86
C ALA A 153 7.09 -13.27 14.22
N ARG A 154 6.18 -13.99 14.87
CA ARG A 154 5.54 -15.18 14.29
C ARG A 154 4.71 -14.83 13.05
N ASN A 155 3.95 -13.76 13.08
CA ASN A 155 3.16 -13.31 11.93
C ASN A 155 4.05 -12.94 10.73
N TYR A 156 5.25 -12.39 11.01
CA TYR A 156 6.24 -12.05 10.00
C TYR A 156 7.15 -13.22 9.56
N TRP A 157 6.72 -14.49 9.77
CA TRP A 157 7.51 -15.68 9.40
C TRP A 157 8.04 -15.61 7.96
N TYR A 158 7.27 -15.06 7.04
CA TYR A 158 7.62 -14.95 5.63
C TYR A 158 8.77 -13.95 5.38
N HIS A 159 8.94 -12.91 6.21
CA HIS A 159 10.09 -12.02 6.15
C HIS A 159 11.39 -12.80 6.39
N TRP A 160 11.41 -13.61 7.45
CA TRP A 160 12.55 -14.43 7.82
C TRP A 160 12.79 -15.53 6.78
N PHE A 161 11.74 -16.14 6.27
CA PHE A 161 11.84 -17.14 5.23
C PHE A 161 12.42 -16.58 3.95
N MET A 162 11.99 -15.43 3.47
CA MET A 162 12.53 -14.75 2.30
C MET A 162 13.99 -14.31 2.44
N ALA A 163 14.53 -14.19 3.67
CA ALA A 163 15.93 -13.94 3.91
C ALA A 163 16.81 -15.18 3.64
N THR A 164 16.21 -16.38 3.53
CA THR A 164 16.93 -17.63 3.27
C THR A 164 16.95 -17.97 1.79
N PRO A 165 17.94 -18.80 1.32
CA PRO A 165 17.95 -19.31 -0.05
C PRO A 165 16.72 -20.16 -0.42
N ARG A 166 16.10 -20.83 0.57
CA ARG A 166 14.86 -21.60 0.35
C ARG A 166 13.68 -20.69 0.09
N GLY A 167 13.55 -19.61 0.87
CA GLY A 167 12.48 -18.62 0.69
C GLY A 167 12.64 -17.86 -0.62
N GLU A 168 13.87 -17.52 -1.01
CA GLU A 168 14.14 -16.94 -2.33
C GLU A 168 13.63 -17.84 -3.47
N ARG A 169 13.98 -19.14 -3.43
CA ARG A 169 13.48 -20.08 -4.43
C ARG A 169 11.96 -20.18 -4.43
N ALA A 170 11.33 -20.28 -3.26
CA ALA A 170 9.86 -20.34 -3.17
C ALA A 170 9.18 -19.14 -3.84
N VAL A 171 9.72 -17.92 -3.64
CA VAL A 171 9.20 -16.70 -4.28
C VAL A 171 9.45 -16.68 -5.78
N ARG A 172 10.61 -17.17 -6.26
CA ARG A 172 10.97 -17.13 -7.68
C ARG A 172 10.29 -18.23 -8.49
N ASP A 173 10.22 -19.45 -7.92
CA ASP A 173 9.74 -20.63 -8.62
C ASP A 173 8.21 -20.70 -8.66
N ASP A 174 7.52 -20.28 -7.59
CA ASP A 174 6.06 -20.26 -7.52
C ASP A 174 5.53 -19.08 -6.69
N ARG A 175 5.68 -17.88 -7.25
CA ARG A 175 5.23 -16.61 -6.62
C ARG A 175 3.74 -16.58 -6.35
N ARG A 176 2.93 -17.24 -7.19
CA ARG A 176 1.48 -17.27 -7.01
C ARG A 176 1.08 -18.15 -5.83
N ALA A 177 1.64 -19.35 -5.68
CA ALA A 177 1.39 -20.18 -4.50
C ALA A 177 1.91 -19.53 -3.22
N PHE A 178 3.10 -18.89 -3.29
CA PHE A 178 3.65 -18.15 -2.15
C PHE A 178 2.71 -17.02 -1.71
N ALA A 179 2.26 -16.17 -2.64
CA ALA A 179 1.34 -15.07 -2.36
C ALA A 179 -0.04 -15.56 -1.87
N ARG A 180 -0.55 -16.67 -2.45
CA ARG A 180 -1.83 -17.27 -2.02
C ARG A 180 -1.80 -17.70 -0.57
N THR A 181 -0.67 -18.20 -0.07
CA THR A 181 -0.51 -18.55 1.36
C THR A 181 -0.76 -17.35 2.26
N MET A 182 -0.41 -16.14 1.83
CA MET A 182 -0.67 -14.90 2.59
C MET A 182 -2.18 -14.57 2.58
N TRP A 183 -2.82 -14.69 1.42
CA TRP A 183 -4.26 -14.47 1.30
C TRP A 183 -5.07 -15.47 2.15
N ASP A 184 -4.66 -16.73 2.18
CA ASP A 184 -5.32 -17.77 2.95
C ASP A 184 -5.17 -17.60 4.47
N THR A 185 -4.13 -16.87 4.92
CA THR A 185 -3.76 -16.83 6.34
C THR A 185 -3.86 -15.46 7.00
N TRP A 186 -3.99 -14.36 6.23
CA TRP A 186 -3.96 -13.01 6.81
C TRP A 186 -5.33 -12.40 7.11
N ALA A 187 -6.38 -13.11 6.74
CA ALA A 187 -7.77 -12.72 6.96
C ALA A 187 -8.63 -13.93 7.34
N PRO A 188 -9.84 -13.72 7.85
CA PRO A 188 -10.76 -14.81 8.17
C PRO A 188 -11.05 -15.68 6.94
N ALA A 189 -11.19 -17.00 7.17
CA ALA A 189 -11.41 -17.96 6.08
C ALA A 189 -12.64 -17.59 5.22
N GLY A 190 -12.50 -17.72 3.91
CA GLY A 190 -13.60 -17.48 2.96
C GLY A 190 -13.88 -16.01 2.65
N TRP A 191 -12.94 -15.11 2.93
CA TRP A 191 -13.07 -13.67 2.68
C TRP A 191 -12.98 -13.30 1.17
N TYR A 192 -12.41 -14.16 0.34
CA TYR A 192 -12.24 -13.93 -1.11
C TYR A 192 -12.72 -15.12 -1.93
N ALA A 193 -13.06 -14.88 -3.20
CA ALA A 193 -13.27 -15.92 -4.20
C ALA A 193 -11.96 -16.19 -4.97
N PRO A 194 -11.73 -17.42 -5.48
CA PRO A 194 -10.50 -17.75 -6.23
C PRO A 194 -10.16 -16.76 -7.35
N GLN A 195 -11.18 -16.24 -8.03
CA GLN A 195 -11.04 -15.26 -9.11
C GLN A 195 -10.44 -13.93 -8.64
N ASP A 196 -10.73 -13.51 -7.41
CA ASP A 196 -10.21 -12.24 -6.84
C ASP A 196 -8.69 -12.32 -6.66
N PHE A 197 -8.20 -13.50 -6.23
CA PHE A 197 -6.77 -13.76 -6.16
C PHE A 197 -6.13 -13.85 -7.55
N ASP A 198 -6.76 -14.57 -8.48
CA ASP A 198 -6.22 -14.77 -9.83
C ASP A 198 -6.08 -13.43 -10.57
N GLU A 199 -7.03 -12.50 -10.39
CA GLU A 199 -6.95 -11.12 -10.89
C GLU A 199 -5.76 -10.36 -10.29
N ALA A 200 -5.64 -10.37 -8.96
CA ALA A 200 -4.51 -9.72 -8.27
C ALA A 200 -3.15 -10.32 -8.70
N ALA A 201 -3.09 -11.64 -8.85
CA ALA A 201 -1.88 -12.37 -9.17
C ALA A 201 -1.34 -12.10 -10.59
N ASN A 202 -2.14 -11.57 -11.51
CA ASN A 202 -1.65 -11.13 -12.83
C ASN A 202 -0.57 -10.03 -12.70
N ALA A 203 -0.63 -9.21 -11.66
CA ALA A 203 0.38 -8.20 -11.40
C ALA A 203 1.72 -8.79 -10.89
N PHE A 204 1.73 -10.04 -10.43
CA PHE A 204 2.94 -10.70 -9.93
C PHE A 204 3.80 -11.32 -11.03
N ASP A 205 3.25 -11.45 -12.25
CA ASP A 205 3.94 -12.08 -13.38
C ASP A 205 5.01 -11.18 -14.01
N GLY A 206 5.10 -9.92 -13.57
CA GLY A 206 6.14 -9.00 -14.00
C GLY A 206 7.56 -9.53 -13.72
N PRO A 207 8.53 -9.25 -14.61
CA PRO A 207 9.91 -9.76 -14.49
C PRO A 207 10.61 -9.25 -13.23
N ASP A 208 10.25 -8.07 -12.76
CA ASP A 208 10.90 -7.37 -11.64
C ASP A 208 10.29 -7.71 -10.27
N TRP A 209 9.13 -8.40 -10.24
CA TRP A 209 8.36 -8.58 -9.01
C TRP A 209 9.15 -9.29 -7.91
N ALA A 210 9.77 -10.43 -8.24
CA ALA A 210 10.49 -11.21 -7.25
C ALA A 210 11.70 -10.45 -6.68
N ASP A 211 12.43 -9.72 -7.53
CA ASP A 211 13.60 -8.95 -7.11
C ASP A 211 13.21 -7.81 -6.17
N VAL A 212 12.18 -7.04 -6.52
CA VAL A 212 11.68 -5.95 -5.68
C VAL A 212 11.14 -6.47 -4.36
N VAL A 213 10.35 -7.56 -4.36
CA VAL A 213 9.77 -8.16 -3.16
C VAL A 213 10.85 -8.69 -2.22
N LEU A 214 11.76 -9.50 -2.73
CA LEU A 214 12.86 -10.07 -1.94
C LEU A 214 13.75 -8.97 -1.36
N HIS A 215 14.09 -7.96 -2.18
CA HIS A 215 14.88 -6.83 -1.70
C HIS A 215 14.16 -6.08 -0.59
N SER A 216 12.86 -5.77 -0.74
CA SER A 216 12.09 -5.02 0.25
C SER A 216 12.13 -5.68 1.64
N TYR A 217 11.84 -6.98 1.70
CA TYR A 217 11.81 -7.68 2.98
C TYR A 217 13.21 -7.93 3.55
N ARG A 218 14.21 -8.18 2.72
CA ARG A 218 15.61 -8.33 3.15
C ARG A 218 16.19 -7.03 3.66
N HIS A 219 16.01 -5.93 2.92
CA HIS A 219 16.51 -4.62 3.32
C HIS A 219 15.92 -4.17 4.65
N ARG A 220 14.62 -4.34 4.85
CA ARG A 220 13.90 -3.96 6.08
C ARG A 220 14.51 -4.53 7.36
N TRP A 221 15.16 -5.67 7.26
CA TRP A 221 15.78 -6.39 8.40
C TRP A 221 17.30 -6.45 8.31
N GLY A 222 17.92 -5.67 7.44
CA GLY A 222 19.37 -5.61 7.31
C GLY A 222 20.01 -6.80 6.60
N PHE A 223 19.24 -7.64 5.90
CA PHE A 223 19.75 -8.77 5.11
C PHE A 223 20.13 -8.40 3.67
N ALA A 224 19.86 -7.18 3.24
CA ALA A 224 20.30 -6.63 1.96
C ALA A 224 20.69 -5.16 2.15
N SER A 225 21.69 -4.73 1.39
CA SER A 225 22.09 -3.31 1.34
C SER A 225 21.03 -2.49 0.61
N GLY A 226 20.83 -1.24 1.03
CA GLY A 226 20.01 -0.29 0.31
C GLY A 226 20.68 0.21 -0.97
N ASP A 227 19.88 0.74 -1.88
CA ASP A 227 20.34 1.55 -3.00
C ASP A 227 20.75 2.93 -2.48
N ALA A 228 21.98 3.33 -2.75
CA ALA A 228 22.55 4.63 -2.31
C ALA A 228 21.73 5.84 -2.82
N ALA A 229 20.99 5.69 -3.91
CA ALA A 229 20.12 6.75 -4.43
C ALA A 229 19.03 7.18 -3.43
N TYR A 230 18.68 6.35 -2.46
CA TYR A 230 17.68 6.63 -1.43
C TYR A 230 18.27 6.87 -0.03
N ALA A 231 19.60 6.97 0.11
CA ALA A 231 20.25 7.07 1.42
C ALA A 231 19.79 8.32 2.21
N ASP A 232 19.66 9.47 1.56
CA ASP A 232 19.17 10.69 2.19
C ASP A 232 17.69 10.59 2.58
N ASP A 233 16.86 9.95 1.76
CA ASP A 233 15.45 9.74 2.05
C ASP A 233 15.28 8.76 3.23
N GLU A 234 16.05 7.67 3.26
CA GLU A 234 16.06 6.74 4.41
C GLU A 234 16.49 7.44 5.71
N ALA A 235 17.52 8.29 5.66
CA ALA A 235 17.97 9.06 6.82
C ALA A 235 16.89 10.03 7.34
N ARG A 236 16.09 10.62 6.43
CA ARG A 236 14.97 11.51 6.80
C ARG A 236 13.77 10.75 7.36
N LEU A 237 13.59 9.50 6.99
CA LEU A 237 12.48 8.64 7.41
C LEU A 237 12.79 7.79 8.64
N ASN A 238 14.04 7.78 9.13
CA ASN A 238 14.45 7.04 10.31
C ASN A 238 15.31 7.92 11.25
N PRO A 239 14.77 8.34 12.42
CA PRO A 239 13.45 7.97 12.97
C PRO A 239 12.28 8.55 12.17
N ALA A 240 11.12 7.87 12.26
CA ALA A 240 9.92 8.29 11.54
C ALA A 240 9.53 9.74 11.92
N PRO A 241 9.42 10.66 10.93
CA PRO A 241 9.08 12.05 11.20
C PRO A 241 7.64 12.21 11.69
N VAL A 242 7.37 13.31 12.39
CA VAL A 242 6.00 13.68 12.77
C VAL A 242 5.29 14.23 11.54
N LEU A 243 4.12 13.67 11.23
CA LEU A 243 3.30 14.07 10.09
C LEU A 243 2.29 15.15 10.48
N ALA A 244 2.26 16.23 9.72
CA ALA A 244 1.27 17.32 9.90
C ALA A 244 -0.04 17.07 9.13
N VAL A 245 -0.05 16.16 8.16
CA VAL A 245 -1.21 15.83 7.35
C VAL A 245 -2.30 15.18 8.19
N PRO A 246 -3.59 15.59 8.06
CA PRO A 246 -4.70 14.89 8.69
C PRO A 246 -4.69 13.41 8.30
N THR A 247 -4.69 12.51 9.29
CA THR A 247 -4.47 11.09 9.07
C THR A 247 -5.56 10.22 9.69
N LEU A 248 -6.14 9.34 8.86
CA LEU A 248 -7.04 8.26 9.24
C LEU A 248 -6.31 6.92 9.19
N VAL A 249 -6.39 6.12 10.24
CA VAL A 249 -5.91 4.74 10.25
C VAL A 249 -7.09 3.78 10.37
N LEU A 250 -7.24 2.89 9.38
CA LEU A 250 -8.23 1.81 9.39
C LEU A 250 -7.49 0.48 9.54
N HIS A 251 -7.79 -0.28 10.60
CA HIS A 251 -7.11 -1.55 10.84
C HIS A 251 -8.11 -2.68 11.06
N GLY A 252 -7.91 -3.81 10.37
CA GLY A 252 -8.74 -4.98 10.58
C GLY A 252 -8.51 -5.58 11.97
N GLY A 253 -9.59 -5.82 12.73
CA GLY A 253 -9.50 -6.39 14.09
C GLY A 253 -9.07 -7.86 14.11
N ALA A 254 -9.21 -8.56 12.96
CA ALA A 254 -8.79 -9.96 12.76
C ALA A 254 -7.55 -10.08 11.85
N ASP A 255 -6.77 -8.99 11.68
CA ASP A 255 -5.55 -8.98 10.88
C ASP A 255 -4.47 -9.86 11.53
N THR A 256 -4.06 -10.92 10.84
CA THR A 256 -3.03 -11.86 11.27
C THR A 256 -1.68 -11.65 10.56
N CYS A 257 -1.58 -10.64 9.71
CA CYS A 257 -0.30 -10.13 9.17
C CYS A 257 0.28 -9.07 10.11
N ASN A 258 -0.37 -7.91 10.16
CA ASN A 258 -0.03 -6.83 11.10
C ASN A 258 -1.06 -6.83 12.23
N HIS A 259 -0.69 -7.31 13.41
CA HIS A 259 -1.62 -7.31 14.54
C HIS A 259 -2.16 -5.89 14.78
N PRO A 260 -3.46 -5.69 15.03
CA PRO A 260 -4.06 -4.36 15.17
C PRO A 260 -3.41 -3.48 16.26
N ASP A 261 -2.78 -4.08 17.26
CA ASP A 261 -2.00 -3.33 18.26
C ASP A 261 -0.80 -2.60 17.65
N SER A 262 -0.30 -3.01 16.47
CA SER A 262 0.80 -2.32 15.79
C SER A 262 0.46 -0.88 15.40
N SER A 263 -0.82 -0.56 15.22
CA SER A 263 -1.31 0.79 14.95
C SER A 263 -1.84 1.52 16.19
N ALA A 264 -1.86 0.88 17.36
CA ALA A 264 -2.29 1.52 18.60
C ALA A 264 -1.22 2.46 19.17
N SER A 265 -1.65 3.50 19.89
CA SER A 265 -0.77 4.45 20.60
C SER A 265 0.27 5.11 19.67
N ARG A 266 -0.19 5.54 18.48
CA ARG A 266 0.66 6.21 17.47
C ARG A 266 0.43 7.71 17.37
N GLU A 267 -0.43 8.29 18.21
CA GLU A 267 -0.84 9.71 18.21
C GLU A 267 0.35 10.66 18.20
N ARG A 268 1.44 10.28 18.89
CA ARG A 268 2.67 11.09 18.98
C ARG A 268 3.37 11.37 17.64
N PHE A 269 3.04 10.59 16.62
CA PHE A 269 3.61 10.77 15.27
C PHE A 269 2.79 11.71 14.40
N PHE A 270 1.69 12.27 14.89
CA PHE A 270 0.79 13.10 14.11
C PHE A 270 0.58 14.45 14.81
N ALA A 271 0.97 15.53 14.15
CA ALA A 271 0.70 16.89 14.61
C ALA A 271 -0.65 17.41 14.11
N GLY A 272 -1.19 16.84 13.03
CA GLY A 272 -2.52 17.13 12.51
C GLY A 272 -3.60 16.25 13.15
N ARG A 273 -4.85 16.40 12.66
CA ARG A 273 -5.95 15.51 13.05
C ARG A 273 -5.56 14.04 12.83
N TYR A 274 -5.79 13.23 13.86
CA TYR A 274 -5.51 11.80 13.81
C TYR A 274 -6.71 11.00 14.31
N GLU A 275 -7.14 10.05 13.53
CA GLU A 275 -8.18 9.09 13.90
C GLU A 275 -7.72 7.66 13.61
N ARG A 276 -8.06 6.75 14.52
CA ARG A 276 -7.83 5.33 14.35
C ARG A 276 -9.13 4.56 14.57
N VAL A 277 -9.49 3.74 13.59
CA VAL A 277 -10.68 2.87 13.65
C VAL A 277 -10.25 1.43 13.46
N VAL A 278 -10.70 0.55 14.36
CA VAL A 278 -10.55 -0.91 14.22
C VAL A 278 -11.84 -1.48 13.65
N LEU A 279 -11.70 -2.26 12.58
CA LEU A 279 -12.81 -2.86 11.87
C LEU A 279 -13.01 -4.30 12.36
N ASP A 280 -13.97 -4.53 13.27
CA ASP A 280 -14.25 -5.85 13.84
C ASP A 280 -14.54 -6.88 12.75
N GLY A 281 -13.95 -8.08 12.90
CA GLY A 281 -14.14 -9.23 12.02
C GLY A 281 -13.46 -9.10 10.64
N VAL A 282 -12.78 -7.97 10.37
CA VAL A 282 -12.05 -7.71 9.14
C VAL A 282 -10.58 -8.10 9.33
N GLY A 283 -9.98 -8.76 8.35
CA GLY A 283 -8.57 -9.16 8.35
C GLY A 283 -7.65 -8.10 7.75
N HIS A 284 -6.63 -8.57 7.03
CA HIS A 284 -5.57 -7.72 6.50
C HIS A 284 -5.97 -6.89 5.27
N PHE A 285 -7.04 -7.24 4.56
CA PHE A 285 -7.44 -6.63 3.29
C PHE A 285 -8.74 -5.81 3.41
N PRO A 286 -8.84 -4.81 4.30
CA PRO A 286 -10.10 -4.11 4.60
C PRO A 286 -10.74 -3.48 3.36
N GLN A 287 -9.95 -3.04 2.36
CA GLN A 287 -10.44 -2.48 1.10
C GLN A 287 -11.19 -3.52 0.24
N ARG A 288 -10.93 -4.82 0.45
CA ARG A 288 -11.65 -5.92 -0.19
C ARG A 288 -12.73 -6.51 0.71
N GLU A 289 -12.42 -6.74 1.99
CA GLU A 289 -13.30 -7.41 2.95
C GLU A 289 -14.48 -6.53 3.40
N ALA A 290 -14.26 -5.20 3.48
CA ALA A 290 -15.21 -4.24 4.02
C ALA A 290 -15.25 -2.93 3.21
N ALA A 291 -15.22 -3.02 1.87
CA ALA A 291 -15.05 -1.89 0.96
C ALA A 291 -15.97 -0.70 1.25
N ALA A 292 -17.27 -0.95 1.51
CA ALA A 292 -18.23 0.10 1.81
C ALA A 292 -17.90 0.84 3.12
N ARG A 293 -17.42 0.12 4.15
CA ARG A 293 -16.99 0.73 5.43
C ARG A 293 -15.74 1.58 5.23
N VAL A 294 -14.78 1.08 4.44
CA VAL A 294 -13.54 1.79 4.11
C VAL A 294 -13.84 3.05 3.32
N ALA A 295 -14.62 2.97 2.24
CA ALA A 295 -14.99 4.12 1.42
C ALA A 295 -15.74 5.19 2.24
N GLY A 296 -16.74 4.77 3.01
CA GLY A 296 -17.52 5.67 3.87
C GLY A 296 -16.66 6.39 4.91
N ALA A 297 -15.72 5.68 5.55
CA ALA A 297 -14.80 6.28 6.53
C ALA A 297 -13.86 7.30 5.89
N ILE A 298 -13.31 6.99 4.69
CA ILE A 298 -12.43 7.93 3.97
C ILE A 298 -13.21 9.19 3.56
N VAL A 299 -14.40 9.02 2.96
CA VAL A 299 -15.23 10.17 2.55
C VAL A 299 -15.60 11.05 3.73
N ALA A 300 -16.07 10.46 4.84
CA ALA A 300 -16.42 11.19 6.04
C ALA A 300 -15.20 11.96 6.59
N PHE A 301 -14.06 11.29 6.75
CA PHE A 301 -12.86 11.92 7.29
C PHE A 301 -12.36 13.09 6.44
N CYS A 302 -12.43 12.97 5.10
CA CYS A 302 -11.99 14.03 4.19
C CYS A 302 -13.00 15.18 4.06
N SER A 303 -14.29 14.97 4.40
CA SER A 303 -15.33 16.02 4.34
C SER A 303 -15.36 16.89 5.58
N ASP A 304 -15.05 16.35 6.76
CA ASP A 304 -15.07 17.08 8.04
C ASP A 304 -13.98 18.16 8.16
N ALA A 305 -12.99 18.16 7.28
CA ALA A 305 -11.90 19.15 7.28
C ALA A 305 -12.28 20.43 6.52
N ASP A 306 -13.36 20.41 5.75
CA ASP A 306 -13.85 21.53 4.94
C ASP A 306 -14.94 22.35 5.69
N ALA A 307 -15.31 21.96 6.92
CA ALA A 307 -16.26 22.65 7.80
C ALA A 307 -15.51 23.42 8.91
#